data_34287fd8ca19a2a8b09e3765e555cb79
#
_entry.id   34287fd8ca19a2a8b09e3765e555cb79
#
_cell.length_a   1.000
_cell.length_b   1.000
_cell.length_c   1.000
_cell.angle_alpha   90.00
_cell.angle_beta   90.00
_cell.angle_gamma   90.00
#
_symmetry.space_group_name_H-M   'P 1'
#
loop_
_entity.id
_entity.type
_entity.pdbx_description
1 polymer ?
#
loop_
_entity_poly.entity_id
_entity_poly.type
_entity_poly.pdbx_seq_one_letter_code
_entity_poly.pdbx_strand_id
1 'polypeptide(L)'
;YNKNKGGNKPFMLDLSKKRYRLRIVIPAYPAFNIYSYIADKTTALGPVCVATSVNEMEGWDVEVIDENNLRRHGPKSNSGGADHEFLQGLRSADVIGFYGGLTSTIPRLYKLARFYKDKGTVTIAGGQHFIEDNISEALDCGIDYVVIGEGEETIKELLLCIEGKKDLSTVKGIAYLKNGKVIYTPKRAPVTDFDKLPLPDFSLVRYAKIQIYPVERIRGCGMNCEFCTVKGKPRAASAERLLERISFLLETKDARHFFIVDDLFGQQRDETIRFCKMLESYQKNIGTRLDLTVQIRLDKAKDTELLSAMRQAGINTLAIGFESPIEEELNAMNKHLIPEDMISLTKIFHKFGFLIHGMFIFGYPSKEGVNFKMSAGERVKRFKNFIRKTKIDTIQILLPGPLPGTELRHRLAMQNRIYETEDVGWEYYDGNFPLFEPDEPMTAEEMQFSIRKIMGRFYQFKYMFMIVLNIFSFPALVFFLYNIRLGWRKWYRPWRNYWIRFGGWIIMKEWTSQFKKDKFLERLQKAKKHLKVKGAV
;
A
#
# COMPACT_ATOMS: atom_id res chain seq x y z
N TYR A 1 -33.31 -22.03 20.02
CA TYR A 1 -32.44 -23.12 19.57
C TYR A 1 -33.16 -23.88 18.44
N ASN A 2 -32.95 -23.51 17.17
CA ASN A 2 -33.29 -24.33 16.04
C ASN A 2 -32.07 -24.39 15.11
N LYS A 3 -31.39 -25.54 15.10
CA LYS A 3 -30.33 -25.87 14.16
C LYS A 3 -30.97 -26.11 12.79
N ASN A 4 -30.98 -25.09 11.93
CA ASN A 4 -31.20 -25.30 10.52
C ASN A 4 -29.95 -25.95 9.90
N LYS A 5 -30.02 -27.25 9.69
CA LYS A 5 -29.12 -28.01 8.82
C LYS A 5 -29.45 -27.63 7.36
N GLY A 6 -29.00 -26.46 6.90
CA GLY A 6 -28.97 -26.10 5.50
C GLY A 6 -27.67 -26.63 4.88
N GLY A 7 -27.74 -27.77 4.19
CA GLY A 7 -26.64 -28.20 3.32
C GLY A 7 -26.36 -27.08 2.32
N ASN A 8 -25.10 -26.64 2.21
CA ASN A 8 -24.64 -25.70 1.20
C ASN A 8 -24.94 -26.25 -0.19
N LYS A 9 -26.12 -25.90 -0.74
CA LYS A 9 -26.31 -26.00 -2.19
C LYS A 9 -25.37 -24.98 -2.82
N PRO A 10 -24.60 -25.36 -3.87
CA PRO A 10 -23.83 -24.37 -4.60
C PRO A 10 -24.78 -23.28 -5.07
N PHE A 11 -24.47 -22.03 -4.76
CA PHE A 11 -25.23 -20.88 -5.21
C PHE A 11 -25.09 -20.81 -6.74
N MET A 12 -26.18 -21.04 -7.46
CA MET A 12 -26.22 -20.87 -8.91
C MET A 12 -26.89 -19.53 -9.23
N LEU A 13 -26.25 -18.74 -10.10
CA LEU A 13 -26.83 -17.51 -10.62
C LEU A 13 -28.07 -17.82 -11.46
N ASP A 14 -29.01 -16.89 -11.44
CA ASP A 14 -30.20 -16.98 -12.29
C ASP A 14 -29.78 -16.81 -13.77
N LEU A 15 -29.77 -17.86 -14.51
CA LEU A 15 -29.40 -17.90 -15.93
C LEU A 15 -30.38 -17.15 -16.85
N SER A 16 -31.52 -16.68 -16.34
CA SER A 16 -32.47 -15.85 -17.10
C SER A 16 -31.95 -14.40 -17.30
N LYS A 17 -30.96 -13.95 -16.49
CA LYS A 17 -30.35 -12.63 -16.61
C LYS A 17 -29.45 -12.56 -17.83
N LYS A 18 -29.66 -11.53 -18.68
CA LYS A 18 -28.81 -11.28 -19.84
C LYS A 18 -27.40 -10.81 -19.49
N ARG A 19 -27.18 -10.24 -18.28
CA ARG A 19 -25.90 -9.70 -17.83
C ARG A 19 -25.76 -9.79 -16.32
N TYR A 20 -24.71 -10.47 -15.86
CA TYR A 20 -24.33 -10.53 -14.45
C TYR A 20 -23.48 -9.32 -14.08
N ARG A 21 -23.43 -8.97 -12.79
CA ARG A 21 -22.59 -7.89 -12.29
C ARG A 21 -21.65 -8.33 -11.18
N LEU A 22 -20.35 -8.05 -11.40
CA LEU A 22 -19.32 -8.10 -10.38
C LEU A 22 -19.06 -6.68 -9.87
N ARG A 23 -19.18 -6.47 -8.55
CA ARG A 23 -18.70 -5.26 -7.89
C ARG A 23 -17.48 -5.60 -7.06
N ILE A 24 -16.35 -4.94 -7.34
CA ILE A 24 -15.15 -5.05 -6.52
C ILE A 24 -15.10 -3.88 -5.55
N VAL A 25 -14.92 -4.16 -4.26
CA VAL A 25 -14.85 -3.15 -3.21
C VAL A 25 -13.43 -3.05 -2.66
N ILE A 26 -12.87 -1.85 -2.64
CA ILE A 26 -11.66 -1.51 -1.90
C ILE A 26 -12.14 -0.91 -0.57
N PRO A 27 -12.02 -1.64 0.56
CA PRO A 27 -12.62 -1.22 1.82
C PRO A 27 -11.96 0.03 2.38
N ALA A 28 -12.75 0.84 3.11
CA ALA A 28 -12.27 2.04 3.76
C ALA A 28 -11.21 1.75 4.81
N TYR A 29 -10.20 2.62 4.86
CA TYR A 29 -9.25 2.64 5.98
C TYR A 29 -9.95 3.00 7.29
N PRO A 30 -9.41 2.54 8.43
CA PRO A 30 -9.79 3.09 9.74
C PRO A 30 -9.59 4.62 9.77
N ALA A 31 -10.45 5.31 10.51
CA ALA A 31 -10.44 6.78 10.57
C ALA A 31 -9.09 7.39 11.03
N PHE A 32 -8.34 6.63 11.82
CA PHE A 32 -7.01 7.03 12.31
C PHE A 32 -5.85 6.67 11.36
N ASN A 33 -6.13 6.10 10.19
CA ASN A 33 -5.08 5.72 9.24
C ASN A 33 -4.52 6.96 8.53
N ILE A 34 -3.21 7.20 8.67
CA ILE A 34 -2.55 8.38 8.08
C ILE A 34 -2.52 8.34 6.54
N TYR A 35 -2.65 7.15 5.94
CA TYR A 35 -2.62 6.99 4.48
C TYR A 35 -3.90 7.42 3.78
N SER A 36 -5.00 7.60 4.51
CA SER A 36 -6.27 8.08 3.95
C SER A 36 -6.13 9.38 3.17
N TYR A 37 -5.16 10.24 3.53
CA TYR A 37 -4.88 11.51 2.82
C TYR A 37 -4.25 11.35 1.44
N ILE A 38 -3.63 10.20 1.15
CA ILE A 38 -3.10 9.88 -0.18
C ILE A 38 -4.11 9.03 -0.94
N ALA A 39 -4.77 8.13 -0.25
CA ALA A 39 -5.76 7.22 -0.82
C ALA A 39 -6.93 7.98 -1.49
N ASP A 40 -7.25 9.18 -1.01
CA ASP A 40 -8.27 10.03 -1.64
C ASP A 40 -7.87 10.60 -3.02
N LYS A 41 -6.61 10.41 -3.46
CA LYS A 41 -6.04 10.91 -4.72
C LYS A 41 -5.68 9.81 -5.70
N THR A 42 -5.65 8.58 -5.26
CA THR A 42 -5.27 7.41 -6.05
C THR A 42 -6.26 6.27 -5.84
N THR A 43 -5.98 5.11 -6.37
CA THR A 43 -6.70 3.85 -6.10
C THR A 43 -5.73 2.68 -6.14
N ALA A 44 -6.10 1.53 -5.60
CA ALA A 44 -5.27 0.33 -5.70
C ALA A 44 -5.31 -0.26 -7.12
N LEU A 45 -4.14 -0.55 -7.71
CA LEU A 45 -4.03 -1.07 -9.07
C LEU A 45 -4.59 -2.50 -9.20
N GLY A 46 -4.29 -3.39 -8.24
CA GLY A 46 -4.69 -4.79 -8.29
C GLY A 46 -6.20 -5.01 -8.55
N PRO A 47 -7.10 -4.38 -7.77
CA PRO A 47 -8.55 -4.45 -8.04
C PRO A 47 -8.96 -3.96 -9.43
N VAL A 48 -8.28 -2.93 -9.96
CA VAL A 48 -8.55 -2.43 -11.32
C VAL A 48 -8.11 -3.44 -12.37
N CYS A 49 -6.94 -4.08 -12.21
CA CYS A 49 -6.48 -5.14 -13.13
C CYS A 49 -7.45 -6.32 -13.14
N VAL A 50 -7.89 -6.79 -11.96
CA VAL A 50 -8.87 -7.87 -11.83
C VAL A 50 -10.22 -7.47 -12.47
N ALA A 51 -10.70 -6.26 -12.22
CA ALA A 51 -11.93 -5.75 -12.83
C ALA A 51 -11.82 -5.69 -14.36
N THR A 52 -10.68 -5.20 -14.87
CA THR A 52 -10.44 -5.11 -16.32
C THR A 52 -10.46 -6.49 -16.97
N SER A 53 -9.80 -7.48 -16.35
CA SER A 53 -9.80 -8.86 -16.87
C SER A 53 -11.20 -9.47 -16.95
N VAL A 54 -12.09 -9.15 -15.99
CA VAL A 54 -13.48 -9.62 -16.02
C VAL A 54 -14.33 -8.81 -17.02
N ASN A 55 -14.04 -7.53 -17.21
CA ASN A 55 -14.77 -6.68 -18.16
C ASN A 55 -14.64 -7.14 -19.62
N GLU A 56 -13.62 -7.96 -19.93
CA GLU A 56 -13.46 -8.61 -21.23
C GLU A 56 -14.36 -9.87 -21.39
N MET A 57 -14.97 -10.37 -20.29
CA MET A 57 -15.84 -11.54 -20.33
C MET A 57 -17.23 -11.18 -20.82
N GLU A 58 -17.72 -11.96 -21.80
CA GLU A 58 -19.09 -11.82 -22.27
C GLU A 58 -20.11 -12.11 -21.14
N GLY A 59 -21.15 -11.31 -21.05
CA GLY A 59 -22.22 -11.45 -20.05
C GLY A 59 -21.94 -10.81 -18.70
N TRP A 60 -20.75 -10.27 -18.46
CA TRP A 60 -20.39 -9.60 -17.21
C TRP A 60 -20.35 -8.07 -17.34
N ASP A 61 -20.93 -7.40 -16.37
CA ASP A 61 -20.82 -5.96 -16.12
C ASP A 61 -19.98 -5.77 -14.84
N VAL A 62 -18.97 -4.89 -14.87
CA VAL A 62 -18.01 -4.79 -13.77
C VAL A 62 -17.90 -3.35 -13.28
N GLU A 63 -17.80 -3.19 -11.97
CA GLU A 63 -17.48 -1.89 -11.35
C GLU A 63 -16.57 -2.06 -10.14
N VAL A 64 -15.76 -1.04 -9.87
CA VAL A 64 -14.92 -0.93 -8.68
C VAL A 64 -15.44 0.23 -7.83
N ILE A 65 -15.66 -0.02 -6.54
CA ILE A 65 -15.99 0.99 -5.53
C ILE A 65 -14.81 1.12 -4.59
N ASP A 66 -14.08 2.23 -4.70
CA ASP A 66 -13.02 2.57 -3.75
C ASP A 66 -13.58 3.46 -2.65
N GLU A 67 -13.80 2.89 -1.46
CA GLU A 67 -14.35 3.62 -0.32
C GLU A 67 -13.44 4.75 0.16
N ASN A 68 -12.14 4.71 -0.18
CA ASN A 68 -11.16 5.72 0.21
C ASN A 68 -11.15 6.93 -0.75
N ASN A 69 -11.64 6.75 -1.99
CA ASN A 69 -11.69 7.79 -3.03
C ASN A 69 -13.12 8.11 -3.48
N LEU A 70 -14.09 8.07 -2.57
CA LEU A 70 -15.44 8.49 -2.86
C LEU A 70 -15.55 10.02 -2.88
N ARG A 71 -15.92 10.59 -4.02
CA ARG A 71 -16.12 12.04 -4.16
C ARG A 71 -17.53 12.50 -3.67
N ARG A 72 -17.76 13.81 -3.64
CA ARG A 72 -18.97 14.43 -3.11
C ARG A 72 -20.28 13.87 -3.70
N HIS A 73 -20.24 13.38 -4.92
CA HIS A 73 -21.40 12.83 -5.63
C HIS A 73 -21.51 11.31 -5.52
N GLY A 74 -20.58 10.65 -4.83
CA GLY A 74 -20.67 9.22 -4.56
C GLY A 74 -21.61 8.93 -3.38
N PRO A 75 -22.24 7.75 -3.37
CA PRO A 75 -23.11 7.34 -2.27
C PRO A 75 -22.25 7.09 -1.02
N LYS A 76 -22.30 8.03 -0.07
CA LYS A 76 -21.58 7.95 1.20
C LYS A 76 -22.49 7.55 2.33
N SER A 77 -22.03 6.58 3.13
CA SER A 77 -22.68 6.21 4.37
C SER A 77 -22.35 7.22 5.49
N ASN A 78 -23.31 7.48 6.38
CA ASN A 78 -23.10 8.28 7.58
C ASN A 78 -22.05 7.67 8.54
N SER A 79 -21.84 6.35 8.46
CA SER A 79 -20.85 5.63 9.27
C SER A 79 -19.44 5.56 8.64
N GLY A 80 -19.24 6.24 7.50
CA GLY A 80 -17.99 6.20 6.71
C GLY A 80 -18.02 5.16 5.59
N GLY A 81 -17.21 5.38 4.56
CA GLY A 81 -17.20 4.55 3.36
C GLY A 81 -18.41 4.77 2.44
N ALA A 82 -18.70 3.78 1.59
CA ALA A 82 -19.83 3.82 0.66
C ALA A 82 -21.15 3.39 1.34
N ASP A 83 -22.26 3.90 0.82
CA ASP A 83 -23.60 3.41 1.16
C ASP A 83 -23.92 2.18 0.28
N HIS A 84 -23.62 1.01 0.80
CA HIS A 84 -23.79 -0.25 0.08
C HIS A 84 -25.26 -0.67 -0.07
N GLU A 85 -26.14 -0.20 0.82
CA GLU A 85 -27.61 -0.39 0.66
C GLU A 85 -28.09 0.36 -0.57
N PHE A 86 -27.75 1.65 -0.67
CA PHE A 86 -28.08 2.47 -1.83
C PHE A 86 -27.48 1.91 -3.12
N LEU A 87 -26.19 1.50 -3.09
CA LEU A 87 -25.51 0.92 -4.26
C LEU A 87 -26.19 -0.37 -4.73
N GLN A 88 -26.66 -1.21 -3.81
CA GLN A 88 -27.33 -2.45 -4.15
C GLN A 88 -28.74 -2.20 -4.70
N GLY A 89 -29.44 -1.20 -4.19
CA GLY A 89 -30.74 -0.77 -4.74
C GLY A 89 -30.62 -0.14 -6.13
N LEU A 90 -29.58 0.69 -6.36
CA LEU A 90 -29.37 1.38 -7.64
C LEU A 90 -28.86 0.43 -8.73
N ARG A 91 -27.91 -0.43 -8.41
CA ARG A 91 -27.24 -1.36 -9.32
C ARG A 91 -26.92 -2.65 -8.57
N SER A 92 -27.88 -3.57 -8.49
CA SER A 92 -27.68 -4.84 -7.82
C SER A 92 -26.49 -5.60 -8.40
N ALA A 93 -25.57 -6.06 -7.56
CA ALA A 93 -24.47 -6.94 -7.93
C ALA A 93 -24.80 -8.38 -7.58
N ASP A 94 -24.47 -9.30 -8.46
CA ASP A 94 -24.66 -10.74 -8.27
C ASP A 94 -23.48 -11.36 -7.51
N VAL A 95 -22.30 -10.78 -7.69
CA VAL A 95 -21.04 -11.18 -7.05
C VAL A 95 -20.33 -9.93 -6.51
N ILE A 96 -19.83 -10.03 -5.29
CA ILE A 96 -18.99 -9.00 -4.67
C ILE A 96 -17.58 -9.54 -4.51
N GLY A 97 -16.59 -8.81 -5.04
CA GLY A 97 -15.18 -9.02 -4.78
C GLY A 97 -14.66 -8.03 -3.73
N PHE A 98 -13.86 -8.49 -2.77
CA PHE A 98 -13.23 -7.63 -1.76
C PHE A 98 -11.72 -7.64 -1.87
N TYR A 99 -11.11 -6.46 -1.82
CA TYR A 99 -9.67 -6.31 -1.82
C TYR A 99 -9.10 -6.29 -0.39
N GLY A 100 -8.43 -7.37 0.00
CA GLY A 100 -7.70 -7.52 1.27
C GLY A 100 -6.20 -7.27 1.10
N GLY A 101 -5.81 -6.24 0.38
CA GLY A 101 -4.39 -5.89 0.18
C GLY A 101 -3.75 -5.21 1.39
N LEU A 102 -4.56 -4.64 2.29
CA LEU A 102 -4.10 -3.99 3.52
C LEU A 102 -4.80 -4.59 4.73
N THR A 103 -4.02 -5.17 5.63
CA THR A 103 -4.53 -5.87 6.81
C THR A 103 -5.44 -4.98 7.68
N SER A 104 -5.16 -3.70 7.81
CA SER A 104 -5.98 -2.78 8.61
C SER A 104 -7.39 -2.54 8.07
N THR A 105 -7.69 -2.92 6.84
CA THR A 105 -9.03 -2.78 6.25
C THR A 105 -9.92 -4.03 6.45
N ILE A 106 -9.38 -5.09 6.98
CA ILE A 106 -10.06 -6.39 7.12
C ILE A 106 -11.33 -6.33 7.95
N PRO A 107 -11.41 -5.64 9.10
CA PRO A 107 -12.67 -5.53 9.85
C PRO A 107 -13.79 -4.89 9.03
N ARG A 108 -13.47 -3.87 8.20
CA ARG A 108 -14.43 -3.28 7.28
C ARG A 108 -14.84 -4.27 6.19
N LEU A 109 -13.89 -5.01 5.64
CA LEU A 109 -14.13 -6.06 4.65
C LEU A 109 -15.12 -7.10 5.19
N TYR A 110 -14.86 -7.68 6.37
CA TYR A 110 -15.71 -8.69 6.98
C TYR A 110 -17.12 -8.16 7.31
N LYS A 111 -17.23 -6.92 7.77
CA LYS A 111 -18.53 -6.28 7.95
C LYS A 111 -19.33 -6.20 6.66
N LEU A 112 -18.70 -5.84 5.55
CA LEU A 112 -19.34 -5.77 4.24
C LEU A 112 -19.64 -7.17 3.68
N ALA A 113 -18.77 -8.14 3.89
CA ALA A 113 -19.00 -9.51 3.46
C ALA A 113 -20.27 -10.09 4.08
N ARG A 114 -20.45 -9.94 5.39
CA ARG A 114 -21.70 -10.35 6.08
C ARG A 114 -22.92 -9.64 5.53
N PHE A 115 -22.84 -8.31 5.34
CA PHE A 115 -23.94 -7.52 4.76
C PHE A 115 -24.38 -8.04 3.38
N TYR A 116 -23.45 -8.36 2.49
CA TYR A 116 -23.78 -8.88 1.18
C TYR A 116 -24.22 -10.35 1.21
N LYS A 117 -23.62 -11.14 2.09
CA LYS A 117 -24.02 -12.53 2.32
C LYS A 117 -25.48 -12.64 2.78
N ASP A 118 -25.89 -11.76 3.72
CA ASP A 118 -27.25 -11.70 4.23
C ASP A 118 -28.27 -11.33 3.12
N LYS A 119 -27.81 -10.66 2.06
CA LYS A 119 -28.61 -10.37 0.86
C LYS A 119 -28.56 -11.47 -0.21
N GLY A 120 -27.93 -12.59 0.07
CA GLY A 120 -27.80 -13.72 -0.85
C GLY A 120 -26.80 -13.48 -2.00
N THR A 121 -25.93 -12.48 -1.90
CA THR A 121 -24.90 -12.18 -2.90
C THR A 121 -23.69 -13.06 -2.69
N VAL A 122 -23.09 -13.61 -3.74
CA VAL A 122 -21.83 -14.37 -3.67
C VAL A 122 -20.68 -13.45 -3.30
N THR A 123 -19.87 -13.86 -2.34
CA THR A 123 -18.77 -13.05 -1.79
C THR A 123 -17.42 -13.70 -2.08
N ILE A 124 -16.50 -12.92 -2.66
CA ILE A 124 -15.15 -13.33 -2.99
C ILE A 124 -14.17 -12.37 -2.33
N ALA A 125 -13.07 -12.86 -1.76
CA ALA A 125 -12.00 -12.00 -1.26
C ALA A 125 -10.66 -12.43 -1.84
N GLY A 126 -9.76 -11.47 -2.00
CA GLY A 126 -8.38 -11.71 -2.42
C GLY A 126 -7.46 -10.56 -1.99
N GLY A 127 -6.17 -10.80 -2.02
CA GLY A 127 -5.15 -9.82 -1.62
C GLY A 127 -4.16 -10.39 -0.62
N GLN A 128 -3.14 -9.61 -0.29
CA GLN A 128 -1.97 -10.07 0.47
C GLN A 128 -2.27 -10.50 1.92
N HIS A 129 -3.40 -10.07 2.47
CA HIS A 129 -3.82 -10.50 3.81
C HIS A 129 -4.18 -11.99 3.85
N PHE A 130 -4.76 -12.53 2.78
CA PHE A 130 -5.29 -13.88 2.76
C PHE A 130 -4.21 -14.91 2.47
N ILE A 131 -3.68 -15.48 3.53
CA ILE A 131 -2.74 -16.60 3.56
C ILE A 131 -3.32 -17.75 4.38
N GLU A 132 -2.66 -18.90 4.42
CA GLU A 132 -3.15 -20.10 5.09
C GLU A 132 -3.60 -19.86 6.54
N ASP A 133 -2.90 -18.98 7.28
CA ASP A 133 -3.18 -18.72 8.71
C ASP A 133 -4.54 -18.05 8.97
N ASN A 134 -5.08 -17.28 8.01
CA ASN A 134 -6.30 -16.49 8.21
C ASN A 134 -7.41 -16.71 7.17
N ILE A 135 -7.25 -17.71 6.29
CA ILE A 135 -8.29 -18.07 5.32
C ILE A 135 -9.53 -18.63 6.00
N SER A 136 -9.36 -19.44 7.06
CA SER A 136 -10.50 -19.98 7.83
C SER A 136 -11.33 -18.85 8.45
N GLU A 137 -10.67 -17.87 9.08
CA GLU A 137 -11.33 -16.67 9.62
C GLU A 137 -12.16 -15.93 8.57
N ALA A 138 -11.59 -15.77 7.36
CA ALA A 138 -12.29 -15.11 6.27
C ALA A 138 -13.57 -15.85 5.85
N LEU A 139 -13.49 -17.16 5.71
CA LEU A 139 -14.62 -18.02 5.34
C LEU A 139 -15.71 -18.01 6.42
N ASP A 140 -15.33 -17.99 7.70
CA ASP A 140 -16.26 -17.91 8.83
C ASP A 140 -16.91 -16.51 8.94
N CYS A 141 -16.26 -15.49 8.38
CA CYS A 141 -16.76 -14.11 8.36
C CYS A 141 -17.66 -13.77 7.16
N GLY A 142 -18.11 -14.76 6.40
CA GLY A 142 -19.09 -14.58 5.32
C GLY A 142 -18.50 -14.45 3.92
N ILE A 143 -17.24 -14.82 3.73
CA ILE A 143 -16.62 -15.00 2.40
C ILE A 143 -16.92 -16.40 1.88
N ASP A 144 -17.43 -16.51 0.64
CA ASP A 144 -17.66 -17.80 -0.01
C ASP A 144 -16.39 -18.40 -0.61
N TYR A 145 -15.58 -17.55 -1.24
CA TYR A 145 -14.35 -17.94 -1.91
C TYR A 145 -13.21 -16.98 -1.63
N VAL A 146 -12.06 -17.53 -1.25
CA VAL A 146 -10.82 -16.76 -1.09
C VAL A 146 -9.90 -17.05 -2.25
N VAL A 147 -9.48 -16.01 -2.98
CA VAL A 147 -8.51 -16.09 -4.08
C VAL A 147 -7.11 -15.94 -3.50
N ILE A 148 -6.25 -16.94 -3.75
CA ILE A 148 -4.88 -17.03 -3.27
C ILE A 148 -3.92 -16.76 -4.42
N GLY A 149 -3.11 -15.69 -4.29
CA GLY A 149 -2.18 -15.24 -5.32
C GLY A 149 -2.79 -14.23 -6.29
N GLU A 150 -2.34 -14.25 -7.56
CA GLU A 150 -2.80 -13.31 -8.59
C GLU A 150 -4.22 -13.65 -9.06
N GLY A 151 -5.06 -12.61 -9.11
CA GLY A 151 -6.51 -12.77 -9.27
C GLY A 151 -7.02 -12.72 -10.71
N GLU A 152 -6.28 -12.20 -11.67
CA GLU A 152 -6.75 -11.85 -13.00
C GLU A 152 -7.36 -13.06 -13.76
N GLU A 153 -6.69 -14.22 -13.73
CA GLU A 153 -7.20 -15.43 -14.36
C GLU A 153 -8.10 -16.25 -13.42
N THR A 154 -7.78 -16.23 -12.12
CA THR A 154 -8.53 -17.01 -11.13
C THR A 154 -9.98 -16.54 -11.04
N ILE A 155 -10.20 -15.22 -11.06
CA ILE A 155 -11.56 -14.66 -10.97
C ILE A 155 -12.41 -15.07 -12.19
N LYS A 156 -11.85 -15.04 -13.40
CA LYS A 156 -12.58 -15.45 -14.62
C LYS A 156 -13.06 -16.88 -14.53
N GLU A 157 -12.17 -17.80 -14.13
CA GLU A 157 -12.53 -19.21 -13.96
C GLU A 157 -13.57 -19.41 -12.85
N LEU A 158 -13.44 -18.69 -11.73
CA LEU A 158 -14.38 -18.78 -10.62
C LEU A 158 -15.77 -18.27 -11.02
N LEU A 159 -15.85 -17.17 -11.78
CA LEU A 159 -17.13 -16.66 -12.29
C LEU A 159 -17.81 -17.65 -13.25
N LEU A 160 -17.06 -18.35 -14.09
CA LEU A 160 -17.60 -19.44 -14.93
C LEU A 160 -18.16 -20.59 -14.09
N CYS A 161 -17.55 -20.89 -12.92
CA CYS A 161 -18.11 -21.89 -12.00
C CYS A 161 -19.41 -21.40 -11.35
N ILE A 162 -19.47 -20.12 -10.96
CA ILE A 162 -20.67 -19.50 -10.39
C ILE A 162 -21.83 -19.49 -11.41
N GLU A 163 -21.52 -19.35 -12.71
CA GLU A 163 -22.49 -19.51 -13.81
C GLU A 163 -22.89 -20.97 -14.07
N GLY A 164 -22.26 -21.96 -13.44
CA GLY A 164 -22.48 -23.38 -13.70
C GLY A 164 -21.82 -23.92 -14.99
N LYS A 165 -20.93 -23.12 -15.61
CA LYS A 165 -20.23 -23.48 -16.87
C LYS A 165 -18.94 -24.27 -16.66
N LYS A 166 -18.41 -24.28 -15.43
CA LYS A 166 -17.14 -24.95 -15.09
C LYS A 166 -17.23 -25.58 -13.69
N ASP A 167 -16.49 -26.68 -13.49
CA ASP A 167 -16.40 -27.31 -12.17
C ASP A 167 -15.44 -26.56 -11.25
N LEU A 168 -15.85 -26.29 -10.01
CA LEU A 168 -15.08 -25.54 -9.01
C LEU A 168 -13.75 -26.23 -8.65
N SER A 169 -13.69 -27.56 -8.70
CA SER A 169 -12.48 -28.34 -8.43
C SER A 169 -11.35 -28.08 -9.43
N THR A 170 -11.68 -27.58 -10.63
CA THR A 170 -10.71 -27.26 -11.69
C THR A 170 -10.10 -25.88 -11.56
N VAL A 171 -10.69 -24.99 -10.75
CA VAL A 171 -10.17 -23.63 -10.51
C VAL A 171 -8.94 -23.72 -9.63
N LYS A 172 -7.82 -23.14 -10.08
CA LYS A 172 -6.59 -23.09 -9.29
C LYS A 172 -6.53 -21.83 -8.45
N GLY A 173 -5.91 -21.94 -7.25
CA GLY A 173 -5.62 -20.79 -6.39
C GLY A 173 -6.83 -20.23 -5.66
N ILE A 174 -7.74 -21.10 -5.20
CA ILE A 174 -8.85 -20.70 -4.33
C ILE A 174 -8.95 -21.57 -3.07
N ALA A 175 -9.59 -21.01 -2.06
CA ALA A 175 -10.07 -21.74 -0.88
C ALA A 175 -11.56 -21.46 -0.65
N TYR A 176 -12.31 -22.47 -0.16
CA TYR A 176 -13.73 -22.38 0.14
C TYR A 176 -14.15 -23.44 1.17
N LEU A 177 -15.34 -23.27 1.76
CA LEU A 177 -15.90 -24.26 2.68
C LEU A 177 -16.72 -25.33 1.93
N LYS A 178 -16.43 -26.61 2.21
CA LYS A 178 -17.26 -27.74 1.78
C LYS A 178 -17.50 -28.67 2.96
N ASN A 179 -18.77 -28.85 3.32
CA ASN A 179 -19.17 -29.66 4.46
C ASN A 179 -18.47 -29.27 5.78
N GLY A 180 -18.31 -27.98 6.03
CA GLY A 180 -17.65 -27.43 7.21
C GLY A 180 -16.12 -27.54 7.24
N LYS A 181 -15.50 -28.02 6.16
CA LYS A 181 -14.04 -28.11 6.02
C LYS A 181 -13.53 -27.13 4.98
N VAL A 182 -12.38 -26.50 5.25
CA VAL A 182 -11.70 -25.66 4.27
C VAL A 182 -11.06 -26.55 3.21
N ILE A 183 -11.41 -26.29 1.96
CA ILE A 183 -10.84 -26.95 0.79
C ILE A 183 -9.92 -25.95 0.08
N TYR A 184 -8.70 -26.34 -0.17
CA TYR A 184 -7.72 -25.63 -0.97
C TYR A 184 -7.59 -26.30 -2.34
N THR A 185 -7.71 -25.54 -3.42
CA THR A 185 -7.40 -26.04 -4.76
C THR A 185 -5.89 -25.90 -5.05
N PRO A 186 -5.37 -26.59 -6.07
CA PRO A 186 -3.96 -26.48 -6.43
C PRO A 186 -3.53 -25.03 -6.66
N LYS A 187 -2.33 -24.67 -6.23
CA LYS A 187 -1.78 -23.32 -6.42
C LYS A 187 -1.74 -22.96 -7.91
N ARG A 188 -2.09 -21.71 -8.23
CA ARG A 188 -1.93 -21.16 -9.57
C ARG A 188 -0.49 -20.66 -9.73
N ALA A 189 0.11 -20.97 -10.90
CA ALA A 189 1.40 -20.36 -11.25
C ALA A 189 1.23 -18.85 -11.44
N PRO A 190 2.18 -18.04 -10.97
CA PRO A 190 2.13 -16.59 -11.19
C PRO A 190 2.16 -16.24 -12.68
N VAL A 191 1.50 -15.14 -13.06
CA VAL A 191 1.54 -14.62 -14.43
C VAL A 191 2.98 -14.27 -14.80
N THR A 192 3.48 -14.77 -15.92
CA THR A 192 4.85 -14.53 -16.41
C THR A 192 4.91 -13.53 -17.55
N ASP A 193 3.85 -13.45 -18.35
CA ASP A 193 3.75 -12.58 -19.53
C ASP A 193 2.78 -11.42 -19.24
N PHE A 194 3.34 -10.32 -18.71
CA PHE A 194 2.55 -9.13 -18.40
C PHE A 194 2.18 -8.29 -19.61
N ASP A 195 2.81 -8.53 -20.77
CA ASP A 195 2.47 -7.82 -22.00
C ASP A 195 1.13 -8.26 -22.55
N LYS A 196 0.68 -9.49 -22.20
CA LYS A 196 -0.64 -10.01 -22.56
C LYS A 196 -1.78 -9.61 -21.65
N LEU A 197 -1.47 -9.06 -20.45
CA LEU A 197 -2.53 -8.57 -19.57
C LEU A 197 -3.20 -7.34 -20.20
N PRO A 198 -4.53 -7.17 -20.08
CA PRO A 198 -5.22 -6.01 -20.61
C PRO A 198 -4.71 -4.70 -19.97
N LEU A 199 -4.86 -3.59 -20.66
CA LEU A 199 -4.55 -2.26 -20.12
C LEU A 199 -5.55 -1.93 -19.01
N PRO A 200 -5.09 -1.55 -17.79
CA PRO A 200 -5.98 -1.28 -16.67
C PRO A 200 -7.00 -0.18 -16.98
N ASP A 201 -8.28 -0.52 -16.95
CA ASP A 201 -9.38 0.40 -17.23
C ASP A 201 -9.90 1.09 -15.96
N PHE A 202 -9.37 2.27 -15.68
CA PHE A 202 -9.81 3.08 -14.54
C PHE A 202 -11.21 3.70 -14.69
N SER A 203 -11.88 3.53 -15.84
CA SER A 203 -13.29 3.94 -15.98
C SER A 203 -14.24 3.07 -15.17
N LEU A 204 -13.80 1.86 -14.83
CA LEU A 204 -14.52 0.93 -13.96
C LEU A 204 -14.58 1.41 -12.50
N VAL A 205 -13.68 2.32 -12.06
CA VAL A 205 -13.69 2.88 -10.71
C VAL A 205 -14.75 3.98 -10.62
N ARG A 206 -15.89 3.63 -10.05
CA ARG A 206 -17.05 4.51 -9.97
C ARG A 206 -16.91 5.52 -8.84
N TYR A 207 -17.44 6.73 -9.06
CA TYR A 207 -17.52 7.83 -8.08
C TYR A 207 -16.19 8.32 -7.54
N ALA A 208 -15.06 7.88 -8.10
CA ALA A 208 -13.72 8.32 -7.71
C ALA A 208 -13.22 9.51 -8.55
N LYS A 209 -12.26 10.26 -8.01
CA LYS A 209 -11.47 11.23 -8.77
C LYS A 209 -10.00 10.90 -8.59
N ILE A 210 -9.46 10.12 -9.50
CA ILE A 210 -8.06 9.73 -9.49
C ILE A 210 -7.21 10.89 -10.00
N GLN A 211 -6.21 11.29 -9.22
CA GLN A 211 -5.25 12.36 -9.55
C GLN A 211 -3.86 11.80 -9.79
N ILE A 212 -3.52 10.68 -9.12
CA ILE A 212 -2.26 9.97 -9.26
C ILE A 212 -2.61 8.55 -9.73
N TYR A 213 -2.23 8.22 -10.95
CA TYR A 213 -2.54 6.92 -11.55
C TYR A 213 -1.44 5.91 -11.22
N PRO A 214 -1.77 4.80 -10.56
CA PRO A 214 -0.83 3.71 -10.37
C PRO A 214 -0.64 2.95 -11.68
N VAL A 215 0.62 2.68 -12.03
CA VAL A 215 1.01 1.82 -13.15
C VAL A 215 2.14 0.91 -12.72
N GLU A 216 2.24 -0.27 -13.30
CA GLU A 216 3.29 -1.24 -12.95
C GLU A 216 4.00 -1.77 -14.18
N ARG A 217 5.25 -2.16 -13.99
CA ARG A 217 6.03 -2.96 -14.93
C ARG A 217 6.52 -4.25 -14.28
N ILE A 218 6.86 -4.21 -13.00
CA ILE A 218 7.52 -5.31 -12.27
C ILE A 218 6.69 -5.73 -11.06
N ARG A 219 6.42 -7.03 -10.95
CA ARG A 219 5.91 -7.69 -9.74
C ARG A 219 6.98 -8.60 -9.15
N GLY A 220 7.18 -8.54 -7.85
CA GLY A 220 8.21 -9.26 -7.13
C GLY A 220 9.51 -8.47 -7.02
N CYS A 221 10.19 -8.61 -5.89
CA CYS A 221 11.38 -7.83 -5.55
C CYS A 221 12.67 -8.67 -5.57
N GLY A 222 12.58 -9.99 -5.30
CA GLY A 222 13.73 -10.88 -5.20
C GLY A 222 14.62 -10.65 -3.97
N MET A 223 14.21 -9.74 -3.06
CA MET A 223 14.89 -9.51 -1.78
C MET A 223 14.23 -10.34 -0.68
N ASN A 224 14.99 -10.62 0.38
CA ASN A 224 14.53 -11.41 1.52
C ASN A 224 14.47 -10.58 2.80
N CYS A 225 13.83 -9.39 2.76
CA CYS A 225 13.61 -8.61 3.96
C CYS A 225 12.61 -9.31 4.88
N GLU A 226 12.95 -9.44 6.19
CA GLU A 226 12.19 -10.24 7.15
C GLU A 226 10.75 -9.74 7.34
N PHE A 227 10.53 -8.44 7.28
CA PHE A 227 9.23 -7.79 7.50
C PHE A 227 8.33 -7.74 6.26
N CYS A 228 8.86 -8.09 5.07
CA CYS A 228 8.18 -7.82 3.80
C CYS A 228 7.28 -8.97 3.37
N THR A 229 6.07 -8.62 2.92
CA THR A 229 5.11 -9.57 2.34
C THR A 229 5.38 -9.88 0.86
N VAL A 230 6.16 -9.01 0.17
CA VAL A 230 6.53 -9.22 -1.24
C VAL A 230 7.61 -10.27 -1.33
N LYS A 231 7.27 -11.41 -1.88
CA LYS A 231 8.17 -12.57 -2.07
C LYS A 231 8.23 -12.93 -3.56
N GLY A 232 9.23 -13.72 -3.92
CA GLY A 232 9.40 -14.27 -5.26
C GLY A 232 10.29 -13.47 -6.19
N LYS A 233 10.68 -14.13 -7.29
CA LYS A 233 11.55 -13.54 -8.33
C LYS A 233 10.81 -12.44 -9.09
N PRO A 234 11.51 -11.37 -9.50
CA PRO A 234 10.91 -10.32 -10.32
C PRO A 234 10.44 -10.85 -11.67
N ARG A 235 9.24 -10.45 -12.05
CA ARG A 235 8.65 -10.70 -13.36
C ARG A 235 8.22 -9.36 -13.93
N ALA A 236 8.48 -9.10 -15.19
CA ALA A 236 8.34 -7.77 -15.76
C ALA A 236 7.65 -7.78 -17.12
N ALA A 237 6.87 -6.74 -17.37
CA ALA A 237 6.46 -6.33 -18.71
C ALA A 237 7.63 -5.70 -19.47
N SER A 238 7.50 -5.55 -20.78
CA SER A 238 8.42 -4.79 -21.62
C SER A 238 8.40 -3.28 -21.31
N ALA A 239 9.43 -2.57 -21.73
CA ALA A 239 9.47 -1.11 -21.65
C ALA A 239 8.34 -0.47 -22.46
N GLU A 240 8.03 -1.05 -23.63
CA GLU A 240 6.93 -0.67 -24.52
C GLU A 240 5.59 -0.76 -23.82
N ARG A 241 5.33 -1.86 -23.09
CA ARG A 241 4.06 -2.07 -22.40
C ARG A 241 3.84 -1.05 -21.30
N LEU A 242 4.89 -0.66 -20.57
CA LEU A 242 4.76 0.40 -19.57
C LEU A 242 4.47 1.76 -20.21
N LEU A 243 5.14 2.08 -21.34
CA LEU A 243 4.85 3.31 -22.08
C LEU A 243 3.42 3.31 -22.61
N GLU A 244 2.94 2.19 -23.15
CA GLU A 244 1.56 2.03 -23.63
C GLU A 244 0.53 2.26 -22.51
N ARG A 245 0.77 1.74 -21.30
CA ARG A 245 -0.09 2.01 -20.13
C ARG A 245 -0.15 3.49 -19.79
N ILE A 246 0.98 4.19 -19.85
CA ILE A 246 1.05 5.63 -19.55
C ILE A 246 0.37 6.44 -20.66
N SER A 247 0.64 6.16 -21.94
CA SER A 247 0.05 6.89 -23.07
C SER A 247 -1.47 6.68 -23.12
N PHE A 248 -1.95 5.45 -22.92
CA PHE A 248 -3.38 5.14 -22.82
C PHE A 248 -4.09 5.97 -21.74
N LEU A 249 -3.48 6.08 -20.56
CA LEU A 249 -4.06 6.86 -19.45
C LEU A 249 -3.98 8.37 -19.70
N LEU A 250 -2.93 8.85 -20.36
CA LEU A 250 -2.85 10.25 -20.75
C LEU A 250 -3.94 10.60 -21.76
N GLU A 251 -4.15 9.76 -22.77
CA GLU A 251 -5.13 9.98 -23.84
C GLU A 251 -6.58 9.86 -23.34
N THR A 252 -6.86 8.85 -22.50
CA THR A 252 -8.24 8.56 -22.06
C THR A 252 -8.66 9.28 -20.80
N LYS A 253 -7.72 9.72 -19.94
CA LYS A 253 -7.97 10.30 -18.61
C LYS A 253 -7.27 11.63 -18.39
N ASP A 254 -6.52 12.18 -19.35
CA ASP A 254 -5.60 13.33 -19.16
C ASP A 254 -4.68 13.14 -17.93
N ALA A 255 -4.22 11.91 -17.72
CA ALA A 255 -3.39 11.54 -16.57
C ALA A 255 -1.98 12.13 -16.74
N ARG A 256 -1.56 12.97 -15.79
CA ARG A 256 -0.22 13.63 -15.84
C ARG A 256 0.65 13.28 -14.65
N HIS A 257 0.07 12.68 -13.61
CA HIS A 257 0.78 12.25 -12.40
C HIS A 257 0.66 10.73 -12.27
N PHE A 258 1.81 10.07 -12.22
CA PHE A 258 1.89 8.61 -12.14
C PHE A 258 2.71 8.16 -10.93
N PHE A 259 2.26 7.07 -10.34
CA PHE A 259 3.07 6.30 -9.41
C PHE A 259 3.36 4.94 -10.05
N ILE A 260 4.62 4.69 -10.42
CA ILE A 260 5.05 3.36 -10.86
C ILE A 260 5.17 2.51 -9.59
N VAL A 261 4.19 1.61 -9.40
CA VAL A 261 4.04 0.80 -8.19
C VAL A 261 4.85 -0.50 -8.24
N ASP A 262 5.88 -0.54 -9.07
CA ASP A 262 6.84 -1.64 -9.09
C ASP A 262 7.37 -1.89 -7.67
N ASP A 263 7.43 -3.15 -7.26
CA ASP A 263 8.01 -3.52 -5.96
C ASP A 263 9.46 -3.02 -5.83
N LEU A 264 10.16 -2.90 -6.97
CA LEU A 264 11.50 -2.32 -7.04
C LEU A 264 11.78 -1.77 -8.45
N PHE A 265 11.68 -0.46 -8.63
CA PHE A 265 12.04 0.21 -9.88
C PHE A 265 13.55 0.18 -10.14
N GLY A 266 13.95 0.04 -11.40
CA GLY A 266 15.37 0.00 -11.80
C GLY A 266 16.05 -1.34 -11.58
N GLN A 267 15.31 -2.41 -11.31
CA GLN A 267 15.85 -3.75 -11.09
C GLN A 267 16.42 -4.36 -12.37
N GLN A 268 15.73 -4.21 -13.49
CA GLN A 268 16.23 -4.52 -14.84
C GLN A 268 16.79 -3.23 -15.44
N ARG A 269 18.07 -2.97 -15.19
CA ARG A 269 18.73 -1.70 -15.49
C ARG A 269 18.50 -1.21 -16.91
N ASP A 270 18.87 -2.03 -17.90
CA ASP A 270 18.89 -1.61 -19.30
C ASP A 270 17.47 -1.37 -19.84
N GLU A 271 16.53 -2.23 -19.49
CA GLU A 271 15.12 -2.04 -19.82
C GLU A 271 14.53 -0.79 -19.13
N THR A 272 14.99 -0.48 -17.91
CA THR A 272 14.55 0.75 -17.23
C THR A 272 15.10 1.99 -17.93
N ILE A 273 16.36 1.99 -18.35
CA ILE A 273 16.95 3.09 -19.13
C ILE A 273 16.25 3.22 -20.48
N ARG A 274 15.98 2.10 -21.14
CA ARG A 274 15.23 2.06 -22.41
C ARG A 274 13.85 2.69 -22.25
N PHE A 275 13.08 2.28 -21.26
CA PHE A 275 11.79 2.90 -20.94
C PHE A 275 11.93 4.41 -20.71
N CYS A 276 12.90 4.85 -19.92
CA CYS A 276 13.11 6.26 -19.64
C CYS A 276 13.38 7.08 -20.91
N LYS A 277 14.22 6.56 -21.82
CA LYS A 277 14.51 7.21 -23.11
C LYS A 277 13.27 7.27 -24.02
N MET A 278 12.49 6.20 -24.07
CA MET A 278 11.24 6.16 -24.82
C MET A 278 10.22 7.17 -24.28
N LEU A 279 10.05 7.23 -22.96
CA LEU A 279 9.13 8.16 -22.31
C LEU A 279 9.57 9.62 -22.49
N GLU A 280 10.86 9.92 -22.44
CA GLU A 280 11.39 11.25 -22.75
C GLU A 280 11.05 11.67 -24.18
N SER A 281 11.30 10.78 -25.15
CA SER A 281 10.97 11.03 -26.57
C SER A 281 9.48 11.23 -26.79
N TYR A 282 8.65 10.39 -26.18
CA TYR A 282 7.19 10.51 -26.23
C TYR A 282 6.72 11.87 -25.71
N GLN A 283 7.20 12.29 -24.53
CA GLN A 283 6.85 13.58 -23.93
C GLN A 283 7.27 14.78 -24.79
N LYS A 284 8.42 14.70 -25.46
CA LYS A 284 8.88 15.73 -26.40
C LYS A 284 7.95 15.84 -27.61
N ASN A 285 7.53 14.70 -28.15
CA ASN A 285 6.65 14.66 -29.34
C ASN A 285 5.25 15.23 -29.05
N ILE A 286 4.70 14.96 -27.86
CA ILE A 286 3.37 15.47 -27.48
C ILE A 286 3.41 16.86 -26.81
N GLY A 287 4.59 17.43 -26.56
CA GLY A 287 4.75 18.73 -25.90
C GLY A 287 4.27 18.76 -24.43
N THR A 288 4.09 17.60 -23.79
CA THR A 288 3.55 17.47 -22.43
C THR A 288 4.57 16.84 -21.50
N ARG A 289 4.74 17.43 -20.32
CA ARG A 289 5.63 16.89 -19.29
C ARG A 289 4.84 16.15 -18.21
N LEU A 290 5.23 14.91 -17.94
CA LEU A 290 4.62 14.06 -16.93
C LEU A 290 5.42 14.13 -15.60
N ASP A 291 4.74 13.86 -14.50
CA ASP A 291 5.34 13.79 -13.15
C ASP A 291 5.22 12.37 -12.62
N LEU A 292 6.36 11.70 -12.43
CA LEU A 292 6.42 10.32 -12.02
C LEU A 292 7.07 10.18 -10.65
N THR A 293 6.47 9.31 -9.83
CA THR A 293 7.03 8.82 -8.56
C THR A 293 7.37 7.34 -8.72
N VAL A 294 8.50 6.91 -8.17
CA VAL A 294 8.92 5.49 -8.17
C VAL A 294 9.46 5.08 -6.82
N GLN A 295 9.37 3.79 -6.51
CA GLN A 295 10.06 3.19 -5.37
C GLN A 295 11.37 2.57 -5.85
N ILE A 296 12.51 2.97 -5.25
CA ILE A 296 13.84 2.56 -5.68
C ILE A 296 14.76 2.28 -4.49
N ARG A 297 15.74 1.41 -4.69
CA ARG A 297 16.78 1.14 -3.69
C ARG A 297 17.85 2.22 -3.68
N LEU A 298 18.40 2.43 -2.49
CA LEU A 298 19.42 3.46 -2.26
C LEU A 298 20.75 3.19 -3.01
N ASP A 299 21.13 1.92 -3.20
CA ASP A 299 22.34 1.52 -3.93
C ASP A 299 22.34 1.94 -5.41
N LYS A 300 21.17 2.17 -6.01
CA LYS A 300 21.03 2.71 -7.38
C LYS A 300 21.56 4.14 -7.53
N ALA A 301 21.83 4.84 -6.44
CA ALA A 301 22.51 6.15 -6.48
C ALA A 301 23.87 6.11 -7.18
N LYS A 302 24.54 4.96 -7.21
CA LYS A 302 25.85 4.78 -7.87
C LYS A 302 25.76 4.74 -9.41
N ASP A 303 24.58 4.51 -9.96
CA ASP A 303 24.34 4.42 -11.41
C ASP A 303 23.93 5.77 -12.00
N THR A 304 24.89 6.57 -12.37
CA THR A 304 24.67 7.94 -12.89
C THR A 304 23.94 7.99 -14.22
N GLU A 305 24.11 6.98 -15.08
CA GLU A 305 23.39 6.88 -16.36
C GLU A 305 21.90 6.63 -16.12
N LEU A 306 21.58 5.67 -15.26
CA LEU A 306 20.18 5.40 -14.87
C LEU A 306 19.54 6.65 -14.26
N LEU A 307 20.23 7.34 -13.33
CA LEU A 307 19.70 8.56 -12.71
C LEU A 307 19.44 9.68 -13.72
N SER A 308 20.35 9.85 -14.68
CA SER A 308 20.18 10.84 -15.75
C SER A 308 18.97 10.52 -16.61
N ALA A 309 18.83 9.28 -17.08
CA ALA A 309 17.69 8.82 -17.87
C ALA A 309 16.37 8.99 -17.10
N MET A 310 16.32 8.58 -15.83
CA MET A 310 15.15 8.76 -14.97
C MET A 310 14.75 10.24 -14.86
N ARG A 311 15.72 11.12 -14.68
CA ARG A 311 15.44 12.56 -14.54
C ARG A 311 14.91 13.19 -15.81
N GLN A 312 15.42 12.79 -16.98
CA GLN A 312 14.97 13.22 -18.29
C GLN A 312 13.55 12.72 -18.60
N ALA A 313 13.24 11.50 -18.18
CA ALA A 313 11.91 10.89 -18.32
C ALA A 313 10.81 11.52 -17.44
N GLY A 314 11.13 12.51 -16.59
CA GLY A 314 10.12 13.14 -15.72
C GLY A 314 9.92 12.45 -14.37
N ILE A 315 10.77 11.49 -14.00
CA ILE A 315 10.78 10.93 -12.64
C ILE A 315 11.32 12.01 -11.70
N ASN A 316 10.47 12.47 -10.78
CA ASN A 316 10.77 13.59 -9.90
C ASN A 316 10.93 13.17 -8.45
N THR A 317 10.15 12.18 -8.01
CA THR A 317 10.10 11.73 -6.62
C THR A 317 10.54 10.28 -6.50
N LEU A 318 11.44 10.02 -5.56
CA LEU A 318 11.93 8.69 -5.21
C LEU A 318 11.46 8.31 -3.81
N ALA A 319 10.68 7.25 -3.70
CA ALA A 319 10.39 6.62 -2.42
C ALA A 319 11.51 5.61 -2.12
N ILE A 320 12.19 5.79 -0.98
CA ILE A 320 13.38 5.01 -0.62
C ILE A 320 13.22 4.43 0.77
N GLY A 321 13.31 3.10 0.87
CA GLY A 321 13.35 2.37 2.13
C GLY A 321 14.73 2.49 2.78
N PHE A 322 14.88 3.45 3.70
CA PHE A 322 16.05 3.57 4.59
C PHE A 322 15.95 2.61 5.77
N GLU A 323 14.75 2.31 6.18
CA GLU A 323 14.29 1.50 7.30
C GLU A 323 14.80 2.01 8.65
N SER A 324 16.11 1.92 8.94
CA SER A 324 16.67 2.39 10.21
C SER A 324 18.05 3.04 10.03
N PRO A 325 18.40 4.06 10.84
CA PRO A 325 19.76 4.57 10.97
C PRO A 325 20.59 3.75 11.98
N ILE A 326 20.15 2.57 12.38
CA ILE A 326 20.75 1.71 13.40
C ILE A 326 21.12 0.39 12.71
N GLU A 327 22.41 0.07 12.72
CA GLU A 327 22.94 -1.07 11.97
C GLU A 327 22.39 -2.40 12.47
N GLU A 328 22.26 -2.56 13.78
CA GLU A 328 21.70 -3.77 14.40
C GLU A 328 20.25 -4.04 13.95
N GLU A 329 19.45 -2.97 13.80
CA GLU A 329 18.09 -3.08 13.26
C GLU A 329 18.10 -3.46 11.78
N LEU A 330 18.99 -2.86 10.96
CA LEU A 330 19.14 -3.19 9.54
C LEU A 330 19.54 -4.66 9.34
N ASN A 331 20.47 -5.14 10.15
CA ASN A 331 20.90 -6.54 10.14
C ASN A 331 19.76 -7.49 10.53
N ALA A 332 18.97 -7.13 11.54
CA ALA A 332 17.79 -7.89 11.94
C ALA A 332 16.74 -7.98 10.82
N MET A 333 16.58 -6.93 10.03
CA MET A 333 15.68 -6.85 8.87
C MET A 333 16.19 -7.60 7.62
N ASN A 334 17.40 -8.16 7.63
CA ASN A 334 18.12 -8.64 6.43
C ASN A 334 18.32 -7.52 5.37
N LYS A 335 18.53 -6.28 5.83
CA LYS A 335 18.83 -5.11 4.98
C LYS A 335 20.34 -4.87 5.01
N HIS A 336 21.03 -5.14 3.92
CA HIS A 336 22.49 -4.95 3.81
C HIS A 336 22.80 -3.47 3.44
N LEU A 337 22.55 -2.55 4.38
CA LEU A 337 22.81 -1.12 4.25
C LEU A 337 23.64 -0.64 5.44
N ILE A 338 24.57 0.27 5.17
CA ILE A 338 25.42 0.93 6.18
C ILE A 338 24.92 2.37 6.36
N PRO A 339 24.61 2.82 7.58
CA PRO A 339 24.04 4.16 7.82
C PRO A 339 24.86 5.33 7.26
N GLU A 340 26.20 5.24 7.31
CA GLU A 340 27.11 6.25 6.78
C GLU A 340 27.03 6.35 5.24
N ASP A 341 26.96 5.20 4.56
CA ASP A 341 26.80 5.14 3.11
C ASP A 341 25.44 5.71 2.69
N MET A 342 24.40 5.44 3.45
CA MET A 342 23.06 5.98 3.14
C MET A 342 23.06 7.51 3.05
N ILE A 343 23.85 8.20 3.90
CA ILE A 343 23.97 9.66 3.87
C ILE A 343 24.64 10.12 2.57
N SER A 344 25.71 9.45 2.16
CA SER A 344 26.47 9.81 0.95
C SER A 344 25.65 9.56 -0.32
N LEU A 345 24.96 8.41 -0.41
CA LEU A 345 24.11 8.02 -1.53
C LEU A 345 22.89 8.95 -1.68
N THR A 346 22.29 9.36 -0.57
CA THR A 346 21.19 10.34 -0.57
C THR A 346 21.59 11.67 -1.22
N LYS A 347 22.81 12.15 -0.97
CA LYS A 347 23.34 13.37 -1.58
C LYS A 347 23.46 13.26 -3.09
N ILE A 348 23.76 12.07 -3.62
CA ILE A 348 23.85 11.83 -5.07
C ILE A 348 22.47 12.01 -5.71
N PHE A 349 21.41 11.39 -5.19
CA PHE A 349 20.05 11.59 -5.69
C PHE A 349 19.66 13.08 -5.69
N HIS A 350 20.02 13.81 -4.63
CA HIS A 350 19.76 15.26 -4.56
C HIS A 350 20.55 16.05 -5.62
N LYS A 351 21.78 15.65 -5.96
CA LYS A 351 22.55 16.31 -7.05
C LYS A 351 21.85 16.18 -8.40
N PHE A 352 21.21 15.03 -8.67
CA PHE A 352 20.38 14.83 -9.86
C PHE A 352 19.02 15.56 -9.80
N GLY A 353 18.67 16.18 -8.66
CA GLY A 353 17.46 16.99 -8.52
C GLY A 353 16.21 16.21 -8.13
N PHE A 354 16.34 14.96 -7.68
CA PHE A 354 15.22 14.19 -7.17
C PHE A 354 14.74 14.71 -5.81
N LEU A 355 13.43 14.58 -5.60
CA LEU A 355 12.80 14.59 -4.28
C LEU A 355 12.91 13.22 -3.66
N ILE A 356 13.20 13.18 -2.36
CA ILE A 356 13.31 11.93 -1.62
C ILE A 356 12.21 11.84 -0.58
N HIS A 357 11.39 10.82 -0.70
CA HIS A 357 10.48 10.35 0.33
C HIS A 357 11.16 9.21 1.09
N GLY A 358 11.60 9.48 2.31
CA GLY A 358 12.28 8.47 3.15
C GLY A 358 11.28 7.65 3.95
N MET A 359 11.33 6.34 3.78
CA MET A 359 10.53 5.37 4.52
C MET A 359 11.38 4.72 5.60
N PHE A 360 10.85 4.67 6.84
CA PHE A 360 11.55 4.17 8.01
C PHE A 360 10.67 3.24 8.84
N ILE A 361 11.33 2.31 9.52
CA ILE A 361 10.74 1.41 10.53
C ILE A 361 11.43 1.69 11.85
N PHE A 362 10.68 2.06 12.88
CA PHE A 362 11.21 2.42 14.20
C PHE A 362 11.05 1.30 15.20
N GLY A 363 12.13 0.94 15.89
CA GLY A 363 12.07 -0.04 16.98
C GLY A 363 11.96 -1.48 16.49
N TYR A 364 12.70 -1.82 15.43
CA TYR A 364 12.72 -3.19 14.93
C TYR A 364 13.34 -4.15 15.94
N PRO A 365 12.72 -5.33 16.20
CA PRO A 365 13.21 -6.26 17.19
C PRO A 365 14.48 -6.98 16.75
N SER A 366 15.44 -7.10 17.65
CA SER A 366 16.70 -7.80 17.44
C SER A 366 16.49 -9.29 17.14
N LYS A 367 17.45 -9.91 16.46
CA LYS A 367 17.48 -11.37 16.32
C LYS A 367 17.92 -12.01 17.65
N GLU A 368 17.55 -13.25 17.83
CA GLU A 368 17.94 -14.05 18.98
C GLU A 368 19.47 -14.14 19.10
N GLY A 369 19.99 -14.09 20.33
CA GLY A 369 21.42 -14.10 20.60
C GLY A 369 22.15 -12.77 20.39
N VAL A 370 21.48 -11.73 19.86
CA VAL A 370 22.07 -10.40 19.71
C VAL A 370 21.83 -9.57 20.95
N ASN A 371 22.90 -9.26 21.69
CA ASN A 371 22.83 -8.39 22.87
C ASN A 371 22.79 -6.91 22.44
N PHE A 372 21.60 -6.45 22.04
CA PHE A 372 21.38 -5.07 21.64
C PHE A 372 20.35 -4.40 22.54
N LYS A 373 20.77 -3.42 23.33
CA LYS A 373 19.93 -2.65 24.23
C LYS A 373 20.04 -1.16 23.93
N MET A 374 18.95 -0.59 23.46
CA MET A 374 18.88 0.84 23.17
C MET A 374 17.52 1.40 23.57
N SER A 375 17.49 2.43 24.39
CA SER A 375 16.27 3.09 24.83
C SER A 375 15.52 3.77 23.68
N ALA A 376 14.22 3.97 23.82
CA ALA A 376 13.41 4.72 22.86
C ALA A 376 13.97 6.14 22.63
N GLY A 377 14.48 6.80 23.68
CA GLY A 377 15.08 8.13 23.61
C GLY A 377 16.33 8.19 22.73
N GLU A 378 17.21 7.22 22.85
CA GLU A 378 18.43 7.11 22.03
C GLU A 378 18.11 6.82 20.58
N ARG A 379 17.16 5.88 20.30
CA ARG A 379 16.66 5.61 18.95
C ARG A 379 16.11 6.87 18.31
N VAL A 380 15.25 7.62 19.01
CA VAL A 380 14.72 8.92 18.54
C VAL A 380 15.83 9.91 18.21
N LYS A 381 16.89 9.98 19.03
CA LYS A 381 18.05 10.86 18.79
C LYS A 381 18.79 10.45 17.51
N ARG A 382 19.03 9.16 17.28
CA ARG A 382 19.70 8.63 16.07
C ARG A 382 18.87 8.93 14.81
N PHE A 383 17.57 8.61 14.80
CA PHE A 383 16.66 8.92 13.69
C PHE A 383 16.66 10.41 13.34
N LYS A 384 16.49 11.29 14.33
CA LYS A 384 16.49 12.76 14.10
C LYS A 384 17.81 13.26 13.53
N ASN A 385 18.94 12.76 14.02
CA ASN A 385 20.26 13.14 13.53
C ASN A 385 20.47 12.67 12.08
N PHE A 386 20.06 11.44 11.76
CA PHE A 386 20.15 10.87 10.41
C PHE A 386 19.30 11.69 9.42
N ILE A 387 18.02 11.92 9.72
CA ILE A 387 17.09 12.71 8.88
C ILE A 387 17.63 14.12 8.64
N ARG A 388 18.25 14.74 9.64
CA ARG A 388 18.89 16.07 9.51
C ARG A 388 20.11 16.03 8.58
N LYS A 389 20.97 15.00 8.68
CA LYS A 389 22.19 14.86 7.88
C LYS A 389 21.86 14.54 6.41
N THR A 390 20.85 13.71 6.15
CA THR A 390 20.44 13.29 4.81
C THR A 390 19.64 14.35 4.06
N LYS A 391 19.03 15.33 4.77
CA LYS A 391 18.18 16.38 4.19
C LYS A 391 17.02 15.83 3.35
N ILE A 392 16.48 14.67 3.74
CA ILE A 392 15.31 14.05 3.11
C ILE A 392 14.16 15.06 3.03
N ASP A 393 13.43 15.06 1.91
CA ASP A 393 12.40 16.07 1.63
C ASP A 393 11.09 15.77 2.37
N THR A 394 10.68 14.49 2.42
CA THR A 394 9.52 14.00 3.18
C THR A 394 9.86 12.70 3.90
N ILE A 395 9.22 12.42 5.00
CA ILE A 395 9.42 11.18 5.77
C ILE A 395 8.11 10.49 6.11
N GLN A 396 8.20 9.17 6.17
CA GLN A 396 7.22 8.27 6.74
C GLN A 396 7.94 7.36 7.74
N ILE A 397 7.42 7.24 8.95
CA ILE A 397 7.99 6.37 9.97
C ILE A 397 6.89 5.46 10.49
N LEU A 398 7.11 4.16 10.35
CA LEU A 398 6.20 3.11 10.81
C LEU A 398 6.82 2.32 11.94
N LEU A 399 5.98 1.62 12.67
CA LEU A 399 6.36 0.53 13.55
C LEU A 399 6.41 -0.77 12.76
N PRO A 400 7.29 -1.73 13.14
CA PRO A 400 7.29 -3.05 12.51
C PRO A 400 5.97 -3.76 12.80
N GLY A 401 5.25 -4.11 11.73
CA GLY A 401 4.02 -4.90 11.82
C GLY A 401 4.32 -6.37 11.58
N PRO A 402 3.95 -7.29 12.50
CA PRO A 402 4.02 -8.73 12.25
C PRO A 402 2.89 -9.15 11.30
N LEU A 403 3.00 -8.74 10.02
CA LEU A 403 1.99 -9.00 9.02
C LEU A 403 1.90 -10.50 8.70
N PRO A 404 0.71 -11.01 8.34
CA PRO A 404 0.53 -12.40 7.91
C PRO A 404 1.55 -12.79 6.82
N GLY A 405 2.13 -14.00 6.93
CA GLY A 405 3.09 -14.55 5.96
C GLY A 405 4.51 -13.98 6.00
N THR A 406 4.83 -13.07 6.94
CA THR A 406 6.19 -12.54 7.11
C THR A 406 7.03 -13.40 8.05
N GLU A 407 8.34 -13.46 7.80
CA GLU A 407 9.30 -14.10 8.70
C GLU A 407 9.31 -13.42 10.08
N LEU A 408 9.11 -12.09 10.13
CA LEU A 408 8.97 -11.35 11.37
C LEU A 408 7.82 -11.89 12.23
N ARG A 409 6.63 -12.12 11.61
CA ARG A 409 5.48 -12.68 12.34
C ARG A 409 5.80 -14.06 12.88
N HIS A 410 6.36 -14.93 12.05
CA HIS A 410 6.73 -16.28 12.47
C HIS A 410 7.71 -16.26 13.66
N ARG A 411 8.78 -15.46 13.57
CA ARG A 411 9.77 -15.33 14.65
C ARG A 411 9.18 -14.81 15.95
N LEU A 412 8.39 -13.73 15.88
CA LEU A 412 7.76 -13.15 17.06
C LEU A 412 6.69 -14.06 17.68
N ALA A 413 5.98 -14.84 16.87
CA ALA A 413 5.03 -15.84 17.35
C ALA A 413 5.74 -16.96 18.12
N MET A 414 6.85 -17.49 17.58
CA MET A 414 7.67 -18.50 18.30
C MET A 414 8.22 -17.99 19.64
N GLN A 415 8.46 -16.67 19.73
CA GLN A 415 8.92 -16.01 20.95
C GLN A 415 7.77 -15.62 21.90
N ASN A 416 6.51 -15.95 21.58
CA ASN A 416 5.31 -15.51 22.32
C ASN A 416 5.27 -14.00 22.58
N ARG A 417 5.61 -13.18 21.58
CA ARG A 417 5.70 -11.72 21.72
C ARG A 417 4.58 -10.96 20.99
N ILE A 418 3.79 -11.62 20.13
CA ILE A 418 2.70 -10.98 19.39
C ILE A 418 1.49 -10.80 20.29
N TYR A 419 0.91 -9.61 20.30
CA TYR A 419 -0.40 -9.39 20.93
C TYR A 419 -1.50 -10.03 20.06
N GLU A 420 -2.38 -10.77 20.71
CA GLU A 420 -3.46 -11.50 20.03
C GLU A 420 -4.37 -10.53 19.26
N THR A 421 -4.78 -10.92 18.07
CA THR A 421 -5.65 -10.10 17.20
C THR A 421 -7.04 -9.89 17.78
N GLU A 422 -7.52 -10.81 18.62
CA GLU A 422 -8.77 -10.71 19.37
C GLU A 422 -8.74 -9.58 20.41
N ASP A 423 -7.56 -9.26 20.93
CA ASP A 423 -7.37 -8.18 21.91
C ASP A 423 -7.11 -6.84 21.21
N VAL A 424 -6.18 -6.81 20.25
CA VAL A 424 -5.78 -5.56 19.60
C VAL A 424 -6.63 -5.21 18.37
N GLY A 425 -7.05 -6.18 17.54
CA GLY A 425 -7.82 -5.97 16.32
C GLY A 425 -6.96 -5.79 15.07
N TRP A 426 -7.45 -6.30 13.91
CA TRP A 426 -6.77 -6.15 12.63
C TRP A 426 -6.68 -4.69 12.17
N GLU A 427 -7.60 -3.82 12.59
CA GLU A 427 -7.62 -2.40 12.23
C GLU A 427 -6.35 -1.64 12.61
N TYR A 428 -5.59 -2.15 13.58
CA TYR A 428 -4.34 -1.54 14.05
C TYR A 428 -3.09 -2.02 13.32
N TYR A 429 -3.23 -2.94 12.34
CA TYR A 429 -2.13 -3.41 11.50
C TYR A 429 -1.80 -2.42 10.36
N ASP A 430 -1.63 -1.15 10.70
CA ASP A 430 -1.35 -0.04 9.77
C ASP A 430 0.06 0.57 9.91
N GLY A 431 0.89 0.00 10.79
CA GLY A 431 2.24 0.47 11.07
C GLY A 431 2.33 1.66 12.05
N ASN A 432 1.22 2.09 12.67
CA ASN A 432 1.22 3.18 13.64
C ASN A 432 1.03 2.71 15.09
N PHE A 433 0.77 1.42 15.28
CA PHE A 433 0.47 0.82 16.58
C PHE A 433 1.44 -0.32 16.88
N PRO A 434 1.93 -0.44 18.13
CA PRO A 434 2.75 -1.57 18.54
C PRO A 434 1.89 -2.83 18.65
N LEU A 435 2.25 -3.89 17.93
CA LEU A 435 1.49 -5.12 17.82
C LEU A 435 2.21 -6.32 18.46
N PHE A 436 3.32 -6.07 19.13
CA PHE A 436 4.13 -7.05 19.82
C PHE A 436 4.91 -6.41 20.98
N GLU A 437 5.40 -7.20 21.92
CA GLU A 437 6.27 -6.73 23.01
C GLU A 437 7.66 -6.41 22.45
N PRO A 438 8.13 -5.13 22.50
CA PRO A 438 9.44 -4.72 21.97
C PRO A 438 10.60 -5.24 22.84
N ASP A 439 11.83 -5.07 22.32
CA ASP A 439 13.04 -5.38 23.09
C ASP A 439 13.25 -4.35 24.20
N GLU A 440 13.62 -4.85 25.40
CA GLU A 440 14.02 -3.99 26.50
C GLU A 440 15.26 -3.12 26.15
N PRO A 441 15.35 -1.89 26.70
CA PRO A 441 14.48 -1.28 27.71
C PRO A 441 13.29 -0.48 27.16
N MET A 442 12.93 -0.60 25.87
CA MET A 442 11.85 0.14 25.24
C MET A 442 10.50 -0.53 25.51
N THR A 443 9.49 0.26 25.89
CA THR A 443 8.11 -0.22 26.04
C THR A 443 7.28 0.00 24.78
N ALA A 444 6.16 -0.72 24.63
CA ALA A 444 5.25 -0.57 23.50
C ALA A 444 4.66 0.86 23.42
N GLU A 445 4.35 1.47 24.56
CA GLU A 445 3.86 2.83 24.66
C GLU A 445 4.92 3.86 24.21
N GLU A 446 6.18 3.69 24.64
CA GLU A 446 7.30 4.52 24.20
C GLU A 446 7.56 4.40 22.71
N MET A 447 7.46 3.19 22.18
CA MET A 447 7.61 2.88 20.76
C MET A 447 6.60 3.69 19.92
N GLN A 448 5.32 3.63 20.29
CA GLN A 448 4.24 4.38 19.65
C GLN A 448 4.39 5.90 19.77
N PHE A 449 4.76 6.39 20.96
CA PHE A 449 4.98 7.82 21.18
C PHE A 449 6.17 8.37 20.36
N SER A 450 7.21 7.54 20.17
CA SER A 450 8.45 7.93 19.51
C SER A 450 8.25 8.28 18.03
N ILE A 451 7.45 7.52 17.27
CA ILE A 451 7.21 7.84 15.86
C ILE A 451 6.51 9.19 15.71
N ARG A 452 5.52 9.48 16.56
CA ARG A 452 4.83 10.77 16.57
C ARG A 452 5.79 11.92 16.94
N LYS A 453 6.70 11.69 17.89
CA LYS A 453 7.72 12.66 18.31
C LYS A 453 8.70 12.99 17.18
N ILE A 454 9.09 12.00 16.37
CA ILE A 454 10.01 12.22 15.23
C ILE A 454 9.26 12.93 14.10
N MET A 455 8.10 12.44 13.71
CA MET A 455 7.30 13.02 12.62
C MET A 455 6.81 14.44 12.97
N GLY A 456 6.32 14.66 14.18
CA GLY A 456 5.89 16.00 14.65
C GLY A 456 7.05 17.01 14.77
N ARG A 457 8.30 16.53 14.94
CA ARG A 457 9.49 17.39 14.88
C ARG A 457 9.93 17.71 13.46
N PHE A 458 9.60 16.87 12.50
CA PHE A 458 9.89 17.07 11.09
C PHE A 458 8.84 17.95 10.40
N TYR A 459 7.56 17.69 10.62
CA TYR A 459 6.42 18.45 10.10
C TYR A 459 5.96 19.48 11.15
N GLN A 460 6.20 20.77 10.90
CA GLN A 460 5.97 21.84 11.91
C GLN A 460 5.26 23.04 11.30
N PHE A 461 4.43 23.70 12.10
CA PHE A 461 3.75 24.95 11.74
C PHE A 461 4.71 26.09 11.35
N LYS A 462 5.92 26.12 11.91
CA LYS A 462 6.92 27.15 11.57
C LYS A 462 7.21 27.27 10.07
N TYR A 463 6.99 26.20 9.30
CA TYR A 463 7.20 26.26 7.85
C TYR A 463 6.24 27.20 7.14
N MET A 464 5.08 27.53 7.71
CA MET A 464 4.22 28.60 7.23
C MET A 464 4.97 29.95 7.25
N PHE A 465 5.62 30.28 8.36
CA PHE A 465 6.43 31.51 8.44
C PHE A 465 7.61 31.49 7.46
N MET A 466 8.25 30.33 7.29
CA MET A 466 9.34 30.19 6.33
C MET A 466 8.88 30.36 4.87
N ILE A 467 7.66 29.97 4.54
CA ILE A 467 7.05 30.23 3.23
C ILE A 467 6.89 31.74 3.02
N VAL A 468 6.30 32.43 3.99
CA VAL A 468 6.09 33.89 3.95
C VAL A 468 7.43 34.63 3.84
N LEU A 469 8.40 34.32 4.70
CA LEU A 469 9.73 34.92 4.67
C LEU A 469 10.45 34.68 3.32
N ASN A 470 10.29 33.51 2.73
CA ASN A 470 10.92 33.19 1.45
C ASN A 470 10.29 33.95 0.27
N ILE A 471 8.99 34.26 0.35
CA ILE A 471 8.31 35.14 -0.64
C ILE A 471 8.83 36.57 -0.52
N PHE A 472 9.04 37.06 0.68
CA PHE A 472 9.53 38.41 0.95
C PHE A 472 11.07 38.56 0.87
N SER A 473 11.82 37.47 0.67
CA SER A 473 13.27 37.56 0.49
C SER A 473 13.61 38.13 -0.90
N PHE A 474 13.59 39.42 -1.01
CA PHE A 474 13.84 40.23 -2.22
C PHE A 474 15.12 39.86 -3.00
N PRO A 475 16.26 39.47 -2.38
CA PRO A 475 17.43 39.02 -3.13
C PRO A 475 17.18 37.76 -3.96
N ALA A 476 16.36 36.86 -3.45
CA ALA A 476 16.01 35.64 -4.22
C ALA A 476 15.13 35.94 -5.43
N LEU A 477 14.27 36.95 -5.34
CA LEU A 477 13.43 37.42 -6.45
C LEU A 477 14.28 38.13 -7.53
N VAL A 478 15.25 38.94 -7.13
CA VAL A 478 16.18 39.62 -8.05
C VAL A 478 17.12 38.63 -8.72
N PHE A 479 17.64 37.63 -8.01
CA PHE A 479 18.39 36.52 -8.62
C PHE A 479 17.53 35.67 -9.57
N PHE A 480 16.24 35.58 -9.29
CA PHE A 480 15.27 34.94 -10.18
C PHE A 480 15.15 35.68 -11.51
N LEU A 481 15.09 37.00 -11.50
CA LEU A 481 14.96 37.82 -12.70
C LEU A 481 16.23 37.85 -13.55
N TYR A 482 17.41 37.79 -12.94
CA TYR A 482 18.70 37.88 -13.67
C TYR A 482 19.36 36.55 -14.01
N ASN A 483 19.00 35.43 -13.36
CA ASN A 483 19.62 34.14 -13.58
C ASN A 483 18.60 32.99 -13.47
N ILE A 484 17.70 32.95 -14.43
CA ILE A 484 16.46 32.17 -14.44
C ILE A 484 16.64 30.69 -14.09
N ARG A 485 17.73 30.03 -14.47
CA ARG A 485 17.89 28.58 -14.25
C ARG A 485 18.51 28.20 -12.89
N LEU A 486 19.58 28.84 -12.47
CA LEU A 486 20.30 28.50 -11.23
C LEU A 486 19.65 29.14 -9.98
N GLY A 487 19.19 30.37 -10.10
CA GLY A 487 18.48 31.08 -9.02
C GLY A 487 17.15 30.42 -8.70
N TRP A 488 16.39 30.02 -9.75
CA TRP A 488 15.11 29.31 -9.60
C TRP A 488 15.27 27.99 -8.82
N ARG A 489 16.25 27.14 -9.16
CA ARG A 489 16.47 25.87 -8.46
C ARG A 489 16.85 26.06 -7.00
N LYS A 490 17.67 27.05 -6.69
CA LYS A 490 18.07 27.37 -5.30
C LYS A 490 16.92 27.92 -4.47
N TRP A 491 16.02 28.70 -5.06
CA TRP A 491 14.87 29.27 -4.39
C TRP A 491 13.69 28.30 -4.31
N TYR A 492 13.36 27.64 -5.42
CA TYR A 492 12.17 26.79 -5.55
C TYR A 492 12.22 25.54 -4.65
N ARG A 493 13.38 24.90 -4.52
CA ARG A 493 13.50 23.68 -3.73
C ARG A 493 13.20 23.89 -2.24
N PRO A 494 13.80 24.86 -1.52
CA PRO A 494 13.43 25.18 -0.13
C PRO A 494 11.97 25.57 -0.01
N TRP A 495 11.46 26.44 -0.90
CA TRP A 495 10.07 26.88 -0.90
C TRP A 495 9.09 25.72 -1.05
N ARG A 496 9.31 24.82 -2.01
CA ARG A 496 8.52 23.61 -2.17
C ARG A 496 8.55 22.72 -0.92
N ASN A 497 9.74 22.51 -0.32
CA ASN A 497 9.88 21.71 0.87
C ASN A 497 9.17 22.31 2.09
N TYR A 498 9.12 23.63 2.19
CA TYR A 498 8.35 24.30 3.24
C TYR A 498 6.84 24.04 3.06
N TRP A 499 6.33 24.15 1.83
CA TRP A 499 4.93 23.82 1.53
C TRP A 499 4.59 22.37 1.86
N ILE A 500 5.41 21.42 1.42
CA ILE A 500 5.22 20.00 1.70
C ILE A 500 5.22 19.73 3.20
N ARG A 501 6.18 20.32 3.94
CA ARG A 501 6.29 20.11 5.39
C ARG A 501 5.18 20.81 6.17
N PHE A 502 4.70 21.94 5.71
CA PHE A 502 3.53 22.61 6.28
C PHE A 502 2.25 21.79 6.02
N GLY A 503 2.04 21.32 4.80
CA GLY A 503 0.93 20.39 4.47
C GLY A 503 0.99 19.12 5.33
N GLY A 504 2.17 18.53 5.48
CA GLY A 504 2.40 17.40 6.38
C GLY A 504 2.07 17.73 7.85
N TRP A 505 2.28 18.95 8.33
CA TRP A 505 1.87 19.37 9.66
C TRP A 505 0.34 19.38 9.82
N ILE A 506 -0.40 19.83 8.82
CA ILE A 506 -1.89 19.79 8.82
C ILE A 506 -2.37 18.35 8.97
N ILE A 507 -1.83 17.45 8.12
CA ILE A 507 -2.13 16.01 8.18
C ILE A 507 -1.81 15.42 9.56
N MET A 508 -0.63 15.73 10.10
CA MET A 508 -0.20 15.24 11.42
C MET A 508 -1.09 15.74 12.56
N LYS A 509 -1.59 16.98 12.46
CA LYS A 509 -2.51 17.57 13.47
C LYS A 509 -3.84 16.84 13.46
N GLU A 510 -4.41 16.61 12.28
CA GLU A 510 -5.67 15.91 12.12
C GLU A 510 -5.54 14.44 12.54
N TRP A 511 -4.52 13.74 12.05
CA TRP A 511 -4.22 12.37 12.46
C TRP A 511 -4.07 12.24 13.98
N THR A 512 -3.32 13.16 14.64
CA THR A 512 -3.15 13.15 16.09
C THR A 512 -4.48 13.37 16.82
N SER A 513 -5.41 14.15 16.25
CA SER A 513 -6.74 14.34 16.81
C SER A 513 -7.58 13.07 16.75
N GLN A 514 -7.57 12.35 15.62
CA GLN A 514 -8.26 11.07 15.47
C GLN A 514 -7.66 10.00 16.39
N PHE A 515 -6.33 9.95 16.45
CA PHE A 515 -5.60 9.03 17.29
C PHE A 515 -5.92 9.19 18.80
N LYS A 516 -6.13 10.43 19.28
CA LYS A 516 -6.50 10.69 20.68
C LYS A 516 -7.91 10.20 21.04
N LYS A 517 -8.78 10.04 20.06
CA LYS A 517 -10.14 9.52 20.24
C LYS A 517 -10.17 7.99 20.26
N ASP A 518 -9.09 7.35 19.82
CA ASP A 518 -8.98 5.91 19.75
C ASP A 518 -8.64 5.29 21.12
N LYS A 519 -9.14 4.11 21.37
CA LYS A 519 -8.98 3.37 22.63
C LYS A 519 -7.88 2.31 22.59
N PHE A 520 -6.93 2.42 21.68
CA PHE A 520 -5.89 1.41 21.52
C PHE A 520 -5.09 1.14 22.81
N LEU A 521 -4.80 2.16 23.59
CA LEU A 521 -4.04 1.97 24.84
C LEU A 521 -4.76 1.06 25.85
N GLU A 522 -6.09 1.11 25.91
CA GLU A 522 -6.89 0.20 26.76
C GLU A 522 -6.77 -1.25 26.25
N ARG A 523 -6.87 -1.45 24.94
CA ARG A 523 -6.67 -2.75 24.27
C ARG A 523 -5.25 -3.28 24.47
N LEU A 524 -4.25 -2.43 24.31
CA LEU A 524 -2.84 -2.78 24.53
C LEU A 524 -2.60 -3.27 25.97
N GLN A 525 -3.16 -2.60 26.97
CA GLN A 525 -3.03 -3.02 28.37
C GLN A 525 -3.66 -4.40 28.62
N LYS A 526 -4.82 -4.68 27.99
CA LYS A 526 -5.46 -6.00 28.04
C LYS A 526 -4.58 -7.06 27.38
N ALA A 527 -4.09 -6.80 26.18
CA ALA A 527 -3.22 -7.70 25.42
C ALA A 527 -1.92 -8.04 26.18
N LYS A 528 -1.30 -7.04 26.82
CA LYS A 528 -0.11 -7.24 27.67
C LYS A 528 -0.38 -8.16 28.88
N LYS A 529 -1.56 -8.06 29.50
CA LYS A 529 -1.94 -8.96 30.59
C LYS A 529 -2.09 -10.40 30.09
N HIS A 530 -2.76 -10.60 28.97
CA HIS A 530 -2.94 -11.94 28.39
C HIS A 530 -1.60 -12.55 27.97
N LEU A 531 -0.72 -11.77 27.38
CA LEU A 531 0.62 -12.23 26.97
C LEU A 531 1.44 -12.73 28.18
N LYS A 532 1.41 -12.01 29.32
CA LYS A 532 2.09 -12.42 30.57
C LYS A 532 1.55 -13.72 31.12
N VAL A 533 0.24 -13.95 31.08
CA VAL A 533 -0.38 -15.19 31.55
C VAL A 533 0.06 -16.38 30.70
N LYS A 534 0.12 -16.24 29.38
CA LYS A 534 0.62 -17.28 28.44
C LYS A 534 2.10 -17.62 28.66
N GLY A 535 2.93 -16.66 29.02
CA GLY A 535 4.36 -16.88 29.28
C GLY A 535 4.67 -17.44 30.66
N ALA A 536 3.68 -17.53 31.54
CA ALA A 536 3.81 -18.09 32.88
C ALA A 536 3.31 -19.57 32.99
N VAL A 537 2.74 -20.10 31.90
CA VAL A 537 2.34 -21.51 31.75
C VAL A 537 3.37 -22.22 30.88
#